data_2872757649953a37295683e2ec79239f
#
_entry.id   2872757649953a37295683e2ec79239f
#
_cell.length_a   1.000
_cell.length_b   1.000
_cell.length_c   1.000
_cell.angle_alpha   90.00
_cell.angle_beta   90.00
_cell.angle_gamma   90.00
#
_symmetry.space_group_name_H-M   'P 1'
#
loop_
_entity.id
_entity.type
_entity.pdbx_description
1 polymer ?
#
loop_
_entity_poly.entity_id
_entity_poly.type
_entity_poly.pdbx_seq_one_letter_code
_entity_poly.pdbx_strand_id
1 'polypeptide(L)'
;INVYNIFPGDFKHSFGEATFQGGQVALKSLLASTNALNSGGIEALVTAPINKKNILSEKFNFVGHTEFLSNFFSSESLMFMIGENLKVGLLTDHLPIDKVSSSITKKTLRDKILKMIKSMQNDFLIPRPKIAILGLNPHAGDNGLIGTQDEKIIKPVIEMLNKENNSVFGPFSADSFFVKSNLNKYDTVLAMYHDQG
;
A
#
# COMPACT_ATOMS: atom_id res chain seq x y z
N ILE A 1 -24.66 -17.44 0.29
CA ILE A 1 -23.19 -17.60 0.34
C ILE A 1 -22.85 -18.69 -0.65
N ASN A 2 -21.96 -18.40 -1.59
CA ASN A 2 -21.44 -19.37 -2.54
C ASN A 2 -20.08 -19.87 -2.04
N VAL A 3 -19.88 -21.19 -2.03
CA VAL A 3 -18.63 -21.84 -1.65
C VAL A 3 -18.03 -22.54 -2.86
N TYR A 4 -16.82 -22.17 -3.23
CA TYR A 4 -16.08 -22.84 -4.29
C TYR A 4 -15.02 -23.75 -3.67
N ASN A 5 -15.29 -25.06 -3.67
CA ASN A 5 -14.36 -26.05 -3.10
C ASN A 5 -13.24 -26.35 -4.09
N ILE A 6 -12.03 -25.90 -3.79
CA ILE A 6 -10.82 -26.10 -4.59
C ILE A 6 -9.97 -27.30 -4.13
N PHE A 7 -10.35 -27.95 -3.04
CA PHE A 7 -9.60 -29.06 -2.46
C PHE A 7 -10.54 -30.24 -2.18
N PRO A 8 -10.76 -31.13 -3.15
CA PRO A 8 -11.72 -32.22 -3.04
C PRO A 8 -11.24 -33.43 -2.18
N GLY A 9 -10.25 -33.26 -1.33
CA GLY A 9 -9.70 -34.29 -0.47
C GLY A 9 -9.94 -34.02 1.01
N ASP A 10 -9.73 -35.08 1.84
CA ASP A 10 -9.74 -34.91 3.29
C ASP A 10 -8.53 -34.14 3.75
N PHE A 11 -8.77 -32.96 4.31
CA PHE A 11 -7.75 -32.15 4.95
C PHE A 11 -7.82 -32.28 6.45
N LYS A 12 -6.79 -32.93 7.03
CA LYS A 12 -6.60 -32.97 8.49
C LYS A 12 -5.79 -31.73 8.93
N HIS A 13 -6.43 -30.88 9.68
CA HIS A 13 -5.75 -29.72 10.26
C HIS A 13 -5.30 -30.02 11.69
N SER A 14 -4.13 -29.50 12.06
CA SER A 14 -3.62 -29.50 13.43
C SER A 14 -3.52 -28.06 13.91
N PHE A 15 -4.27 -27.71 14.95
CA PHE A 15 -4.23 -26.37 15.50
C PHE A 15 -2.86 -26.05 16.11
N GLY A 16 -2.35 -24.85 15.83
CA GLY A 16 -1.04 -24.41 16.33
C GLY A 16 0.17 -24.93 15.54
N GLU A 17 -0.04 -25.77 14.52
CA GLU A 17 1.04 -26.34 13.72
C GLU A 17 1.07 -25.78 12.28
N ALA A 18 2.25 -25.41 11.82
CA ALA A 18 2.49 -25.00 10.44
C ALA A 18 2.86 -26.24 9.60
N THR A 19 1.86 -26.92 9.02
CA THR A 19 2.08 -28.12 8.22
C THR A 19 2.32 -27.78 6.74
N PHE A 20 3.10 -28.63 6.05
CA PHE A 20 3.30 -28.50 4.60
C PHE A 20 1.97 -28.57 3.83
N GLN A 21 1.08 -29.49 4.21
CA GLN A 21 -0.25 -29.64 3.59
C GLN A 21 -1.09 -28.36 3.75
N GLY A 22 -1.05 -27.72 4.93
CA GLY A 22 -1.71 -26.42 5.17
C GLY A 22 -1.19 -25.32 4.23
N GLY A 23 0.12 -25.28 4.01
CA GLY A 23 0.73 -24.36 3.05
C GLY A 23 0.26 -24.59 1.61
N GLN A 24 0.15 -25.87 1.19
CA GLN A 24 -0.34 -26.21 -0.15
C GLN A 24 -1.82 -25.86 -0.37
N VAL A 25 -2.66 -26.05 0.65
CA VAL A 25 -4.07 -25.63 0.60
C VAL A 25 -4.20 -24.11 0.52
N ALA A 26 -3.44 -23.38 1.34
CA ALA A 26 -3.41 -21.93 1.31
C ALA A 26 -2.96 -21.40 -0.07
N LEU A 27 -1.92 -21.99 -0.67
CA LEU A 27 -1.45 -21.63 -2.00
C LEU A 27 -2.51 -21.89 -3.08
N LYS A 28 -3.16 -23.06 -3.06
CA LYS A 28 -4.23 -23.37 -4.01
C LYS A 28 -5.39 -22.38 -3.89
N SER A 29 -5.77 -22.04 -2.66
CA SER A 29 -6.82 -21.04 -2.39
C SER A 29 -6.46 -19.68 -2.95
N LEU A 30 -5.25 -19.20 -2.69
CA LEU A 30 -4.76 -17.93 -3.18
C LEU A 30 -4.72 -17.89 -4.71
N LEU A 31 -4.19 -18.93 -5.36
CA LEU A 31 -4.14 -19.02 -6.82
C LEU A 31 -5.54 -19.05 -7.46
N ALA A 32 -6.47 -19.83 -6.89
CA ALA A 32 -7.83 -19.91 -7.42
C ALA A 32 -8.56 -18.58 -7.31
N SER A 33 -8.47 -17.91 -6.16
CA SER A 33 -9.11 -16.59 -5.95
C SER A 33 -8.47 -15.49 -6.80
N THR A 34 -7.15 -15.51 -6.97
CA THR A 34 -6.44 -14.53 -7.83
C THR A 34 -6.81 -14.74 -9.31
N ASN A 35 -6.94 -16.00 -9.78
CA ASN A 35 -7.42 -16.29 -11.12
C ASN A 35 -8.88 -15.84 -11.33
N ALA A 36 -9.76 -16.05 -10.34
CA ALA A 36 -11.13 -15.57 -10.39
C ALA A 36 -11.21 -14.04 -10.48
N LEU A 37 -10.35 -13.33 -9.75
CA LEU A 37 -10.22 -11.87 -9.85
C LEU A 37 -9.73 -11.45 -11.23
N ASN A 38 -8.70 -12.11 -11.76
CA ASN A 38 -8.14 -11.79 -13.07
C ASN A 38 -9.12 -12.04 -14.23
N SER A 39 -9.98 -13.03 -14.09
CA SER A 39 -11.03 -13.34 -15.10
C SER A 39 -12.31 -12.50 -14.96
N GLY A 40 -12.38 -11.60 -13.96
CA GLY A 40 -13.60 -10.83 -13.69
C GLY A 40 -14.73 -11.63 -13.03
N GLY A 41 -14.44 -12.84 -12.54
CA GLY A 41 -15.42 -13.66 -11.80
C GLY A 41 -15.72 -13.12 -10.39
N ILE A 42 -14.84 -12.31 -9.85
CA ILE A 42 -15.02 -11.57 -8.61
C ILE A 42 -14.47 -10.15 -8.77
N GLU A 43 -14.98 -9.19 -8.00
CA GLU A 43 -14.60 -7.78 -8.07
C GLU A 43 -13.53 -7.40 -7.05
N ALA A 44 -13.42 -8.15 -5.96
CA ALA A 44 -12.45 -7.92 -4.89
C ALA A 44 -12.03 -9.23 -4.22
N LEU A 45 -10.87 -9.22 -3.62
CA LEU A 45 -10.29 -10.36 -2.90
C LEU A 45 -9.95 -9.96 -1.48
N VAL A 46 -10.53 -10.69 -0.51
CA VAL A 46 -10.16 -10.62 0.91
C VAL A 46 -9.39 -11.89 1.27
N THR A 47 -8.17 -11.75 1.76
CA THR A 47 -7.31 -12.87 2.09
C THR A 47 -7.20 -13.08 3.61
N ALA A 48 -7.18 -14.34 4.04
CA ALA A 48 -6.76 -14.72 5.37
C ALA A 48 -5.21 -14.70 5.49
N PRO A 49 -4.65 -14.61 6.71
CA PRO A 49 -3.21 -14.70 6.91
C PRO A 49 -2.63 -16.02 6.38
N ILE A 50 -1.41 -15.95 5.85
CA ILE A 50 -0.63 -17.11 5.45
C ILE A 50 0.57 -17.31 6.37
N ASN A 51 0.96 -18.55 6.59
CA ASN A 51 2.24 -18.84 7.22
C ASN A 51 3.34 -18.83 6.15
N LYS A 52 4.23 -17.85 6.23
CA LYS A 52 5.27 -17.60 5.21
C LYS A 52 6.26 -18.76 5.05
N LYS A 53 6.46 -19.59 6.09
CA LYS A 53 7.43 -20.71 6.02
C LYS A 53 6.85 -21.93 5.31
N ASN A 54 5.56 -22.26 5.55
CA ASN A 54 4.98 -23.48 4.99
C ASN A 54 4.34 -23.30 3.60
N ILE A 55 4.10 -22.04 3.16
CA ILE A 55 3.59 -21.75 1.82
C ILE A 55 4.71 -21.67 0.77
N LEU A 56 5.97 -21.42 1.20
CA LEU A 56 7.12 -21.35 0.30
C LEU A 56 7.24 -22.63 -0.54
N SER A 57 7.36 -22.45 -1.84
CA SER A 57 7.50 -23.53 -2.82
C SER A 57 8.05 -22.94 -4.11
N GLU A 58 8.39 -23.77 -5.08
CA GLU A 58 8.78 -23.28 -6.43
C GLU A 58 7.69 -22.41 -7.08
N LYS A 59 6.42 -22.61 -6.72
CA LYS A 59 5.28 -21.83 -7.24
C LYS A 59 4.97 -20.59 -6.42
N PHE A 60 5.54 -20.44 -5.24
CA PHE A 60 5.34 -19.30 -4.36
C PHE A 60 6.65 -18.96 -3.65
N ASN A 61 7.44 -18.11 -4.26
CA ASN A 61 8.70 -17.62 -3.71
C ASN A 61 8.60 -16.09 -3.48
N PHE A 62 7.62 -15.67 -2.68
CA PHE A 62 7.31 -14.28 -2.38
C PHE A 62 7.31 -14.04 -0.87
N VAL A 63 7.63 -12.82 -0.45
CA VAL A 63 7.61 -12.43 0.97
C VAL A 63 6.19 -12.43 1.55
N GLY A 64 5.18 -12.21 0.71
CA GLY A 64 3.77 -12.20 1.13
C GLY A 64 2.79 -11.95 -0.01
N HIS A 65 1.53 -11.71 0.35
CA HIS A 65 0.45 -11.44 -0.61
C HIS A 65 0.74 -10.27 -1.55
N THR A 66 1.24 -9.16 -1.02
CA THR A 66 1.48 -7.93 -1.79
C THR A 66 2.45 -8.16 -2.94
N GLU A 67 3.58 -8.82 -2.66
CA GLU A 67 4.58 -9.12 -3.68
C GLU A 67 4.06 -10.15 -4.69
N PHE A 68 3.38 -11.20 -4.22
CA PHE A 68 2.73 -12.18 -5.09
C PHE A 68 1.73 -11.52 -6.04
N LEU A 69 0.80 -10.70 -5.53
CA LEU A 69 -0.22 -10.04 -6.34
C LEU A 69 0.40 -9.03 -7.31
N SER A 70 1.40 -8.25 -6.88
CA SER A 70 2.14 -7.34 -7.76
C SER A 70 2.79 -8.06 -8.93
N ASN A 71 3.41 -9.20 -8.66
CA ASN A 71 4.02 -10.04 -9.70
C ASN A 71 2.96 -10.65 -10.62
N PHE A 72 1.89 -11.20 -10.06
CA PHE A 72 0.81 -11.85 -10.82
C PHE A 72 0.13 -10.87 -11.80
N PHE A 73 -0.16 -9.65 -11.36
CA PHE A 73 -0.81 -8.62 -12.18
C PHE A 73 0.19 -7.74 -12.94
N SER A 74 1.50 -8.01 -12.86
CA SER A 74 2.56 -7.19 -13.46
C SER A 74 2.38 -5.70 -13.16
N SER A 75 2.03 -5.38 -11.93
CA SER A 75 1.71 -4.02 -11.48
C SER A 75 2.33 -3.75 -10.11
N GLU A 76 2.80 -2.53 -9.90
CA GLU A 76 3.23 -2.12 -8.57
C GLU A 76 2.03 -1.98 -7.62
N SER A 77 2.18 -2.47 -6.41
CA SER A 77 1.18 -2.30 -5.36
C SER A 77 1.12 -0.86 -4.83
N LEU A 78 -0.04 -0.51 -4.33
CA LEU A 78 -0.24 0.64 -3.47
C LEU A 78 -0.83 0.15 -2.14
N MET A 79 -0.04 0.27 -1.09
CA MET A 79 -0.49 -0.12 0.24
C MET A 79 -1.27 1.03 0.87
N PHE A 80 -2.50 0.73 1.30
CA PHE A 80 -3.33 1.60 2.12
C PHE A 80 -3.60 0.97 3.49
N MET A 81 -3.45 1.76 4.53
CA MET A 81 -4.02 1.50 5.85
C MET A 81 -5.32 2.29 5.97
N ILE A 82 -6.42 1.58 6.22
CA ILE A 82 -7.76 2.18 6.15
C ILE A 82 -8.47 2.00 7.49
N GLY A 83 -8.83 3.11 8.11
CA GLY A 83 -9.77 3.20 9.22
C GLY A 83 -11.08 3.86 8.77
N GLU A 84 -12.06 4.00 9.67
CA GLU A 84 -13.39 4.59 9.35
C GLU A 84 -13.27 5.94 8.62
N ASN A 85 -12.41 6.83 9.10
CA ASN A 85 -12.28 8.20 8.61
C ASN A 85 -10.86 8.54 8.14
N LEU A 86 -9.98 7.54 7.99
CA LEU A 86 -8.59 7.75 7.66
C LEU A 86 -8.14 6.74 6.60
N LYS A 87 -7.49 7.24 5.57
CA LYS A 87 -6.83 6.45 4.53
C LYS A 87 -5.39 6.93 4.44
N VAL A 88 -4.44 6.07 4.78
CA VAL A 88 -3.02 6.37 4.70
C VAL A 88 -2.38 5.48 3.65
N GLY A 89 -1.90 6.08 2.57
CA GLY A 89 -1.06 5.41 1.59
C GLY A 89 0.41 5.48 1.99
N LEU A 90 1.19 4.50 1.59
CA LEU A 90 2.63 4.46 1.86
C LEU A 90 3.42 4.68 0.56
N LEU A 91 4.40 5.58 0.61
CA LEU A 91 5.36 5.75 -0.49
C LEU A 91 6.34 4.57 -0.53
N THR A 92 6.92 4.25 0.62
CA THR A 92 7.74 3.06 0.84
C THR A 92 7.09 2.20 1.92
N ASP A 93 7.03 0.90 1.71
CA ASP A 93 6.39 -0.04 2.62
C ASP A 93 7.44 -0.85 3.43
N HIS A 94 7.82 -2.03 3.01
CA HIS A 94 8.70 -2.93 3.75
C HIS A 94 10.19 -2.71 3.43
N LEU A 95 10.69 -1.48 3.60
CA LEU A 95 12.10 -1.14 3.45
C LEU A 95 12.78 -0.93 4.81
N PRO A 96 14.05 -1.34 4.98
CA PRO A 96 14.86 -0.92 6.10
C PRO A 96 14.95 0.61 6.16
N ILE A 97 14.93 1.18 7.36
CA ILE A 97 14.88 2.64 7.55
C ILE A 97 16.04 3.39 6.89
N ASP A 98 17.23 2.78 6.86
CA ASP A 98 18.41 3.33 6.19
C ASP A 98 18.28 3.43 4.67
N LYS A 99 17.35 2.70 4.07
CA LYS A 99 17.07 2.71 2.63
C LYS A 99 15.93 3.66 2.23
N VAL A 100 15.12 4.11 3.18
CA VAL A 100 13.95 4.96 2.91
C VAL A 100 14.35 6.23 2.17
N SER A 101 15.26 7.03 2.72
CA SER A 101 15.65 8.31 2.15
C SER A 101 16.19 8.19 0.71
N SER A 102 16.98 7.16 0.43
CA SER A 102 17.56 6.95 -0.90
C SER A 102 16.56 6.45 -1.94
N SER A 103 15.45 5.84 -1.50
CA SER A 103 14.39 5.35 -2.39
C SER A 103 13.40 6.45 -2.80
N ILE A 104 13.38 7.58 -2.08
CA ILE A 104 12.49 8.72 -2.36
C ILE A 104 13.10 9.60 -3.44
N THR A 105 12.56 9.52 -4.63
CA THR A 105 12.93 10.35 -5.78
C THR A 105 11.71 11.13 -6.29
N LYS A 106 11.93 12.17 -7.09
CA LYS A 106 10.82 12.89 -7.73
C LYS A 106 9.92 11.96 -8.55
N LYS A 107 10.53 11.00 -9.24
CA LYS A 107 9.81 10.02 -10.05
C LYS A 107 8.95 9.09 -9.18
N THR A 108 9.56 8.42 -8.19
CA THR A 108 8.83 7.46 -7.33
C THR A 108 7.69 8.14 -6.57
N LEU A 109 7.91 9.35 -6.06
CA LEU A 109 6.89 10.12 -5.37
C LEU A 109 5.73 10.53 -6.31
N ARG A 110 6.05 11.08 -7.48
CA ARG A 110 5.04 11.45 -8.48
C ARG A 110 4.19 10.26 -8.90
N ASP A 111 4.84 9.17 -9.27
CA ASP A 111 4.16 7.96 -9.77
C ASP A 111 3.24 7.38 -8.68
N LYS A 112 3.68 7.36 -7.42
CA LYS A 112 2.87 6.90 -6.30
C LYS A 112 1.67 7.82 -6.02
N ILE A 113 1.84 9.14 -6.05
CA ILE A 113 0.74 10.10 -5.87
C ILE A 113 -0.30 9.94 -6.99
N LEU A 114 0.12 9.84 -8.25
CA LEU A 114 -0.80 9.65 -9.37
C LEU A 114 -1.59 8.32 -9.26
N LYS A 115 -0.92 7.25 -8.86
CA LYS A 115 -1.56 5.96 -8.58
C LYS A 115 -2.59 6.10 -7.44
N MET A 116 -2.24 6.83 -6.39
CA MET A 116 -3.12 7.12 -5.26
C MET A 116 -4.35 7.93 -5.68
N ILE A 117 -4.17 8.97 -6.51
CA ILE A 117 -5.28 9.76 -7.09
C ILE A 117 -6.22 8.83 -7.85
N LYS A 118 -5.69 7.97 -8.72
CA LYS A 118 -6.48 7.02 -9.51
C LYS A 118 -7.26 6.05 -8.63
N SER A 119 -6.65 5.51 -7.59
CA SER A 119 -7.34 4.62 -6.63
C SER A 119 -8.43 5.39 -5.87
N MET A 120 -8.16 6.60 -5.40
CA MET A 120 -9.18 7.42 -4.74
C MET A 120 -10.40 7.70 -5.65
N GLN A 121 -10.17 7.89 -6.94
CA GLN A 121 -11.24 8.13 -7.91
C GLN A 121 -12.03 6.85 -8.23
N ASN A 122 -11.34 5.74 -8.48
CA ASN A 122 -11.96 4.52 -8.99
C ASN A 122 -12.50 3.62 -7.86
N ASP A 123 -11.71 3.45 -6.78
CA ASP A 123 -12.02 2.49 -5.73
C ASP A 123 -12.82 3.14 -4.59
N PHE A 124 -12.54 4.43 -4.29
CA PHE A 124 -13.24 5.18 -3.24
C PHE A 124 -14.27 6.18 -3.78
N LEU A 125 -14.42 6.30 -5.11
CA LEU A 125 -15.40 7.14 -5.79
C LEU A 125 -15.32 8.63 -5.39
N ILE A 126 -14.12 9.14 -5.15
CA ILE A 126 -13.86 10.56 -4.84
C ILE A 126 -13.27 11.24 -6.08
N PRO A 127 -14.06 12.00 -6.86
CA PRO A 127 -13.65 12.50 -8.18
C PRO A 127 -12.46 13.47 -8.15
N ARG A 128 -12.34 14.25 -7.06
CA ARG A 128 -11.27 15.25 -6.86
C ARG A 128 -10.65 15.09 -5.47
N PRO A 129 -9.84 14.03 -5.26
CA PRO A 129 -9.31 13.74 -3.94
C PRO A 129 -8.30 14.79 -3.51
N LYS A 130 -8.42 15.23 -2.25
CA LYS A 130 -7.43 16.09 -1.57
C LYS A 130 -6.44 15.22 -0.85
N ILE A 131 -5.19 15.25 -1.30
CA ILE A 131 -4.13 14.38 -0.77
C ILE A 131 -3.17 15.22 0.08
N ALA A 132 -3.00 14.83 1.34
CA ALA A 132 -1.96 15.36 2.19
C ALA A 132 -0.68 14.55 2.05
N ILE A 133 0.46 15.20 1.88
CA ILE A 133 1.78 14.57 1.81
C ILE A 133 2.53 14.87 3.10
N LEU A 134 2.96 13.83 3.80
CA LEU A 134 3.82 14.01 4.96
C LEU A 134 5.26 14.33 4.53
N GLY A 135 5.99 15.06 5.36
CA GLY A 135 7.42 15.26 5.19
C GLY A 135 8.21 14.00 5.51
N LEU A 136 9.39 13.87 4.92
CA LEU A 136 10.33 12.79 5.26
C LEU A 136 11.06 13.09 6.56
N ASN A 137 11.52 14.34 6.69
CA ASN A 137 12.34 14.76 7.83
C ASN A 137 11.48 15.35 8.97
N PRO A 138 11.99 15.38 10.21
CA PRO A 138 11.32 16.10 11.29
C PRO A 138 10.98 17.54 10.87
N HIS A 139 9.80 18.02 11.27
CA HIS A 139 9.28 19.34 10.92
C HIS A 139 9.27 19.64 9.40
N ALA A 140 9.09 18.56 8.57
CA ALA A 140 9.17 18.65 7.11
C ALA A 140 10.47 19.34 6.63
N GLY A 141 11.59 19.05 7.32
CA GLY A 141 12.92 19.54 6.98
C GLY A 141 13.25 20.95 7.46
N ASP A 142 12.33 21.65 8.10
CA ASP A 142 12.52 23.02 8.63
C ASP A 142 13.30 23.93 7.66
N ASN A 143 12.74 24.14 6.45
CA ASN A 143 13.36 24.91 5.36
C ASN A 143 14.78 24.43 4.97
N GLY A 144 15.06 23.15 5.14
CA GLY A 144 16.33 22.51 4.78
C GLY A 144 17.36 22.45 5.90
N LEU A 145 17.05 22.92 7.10
CA LEU A 145 17.93 22.83 8.28
C LEU A 145 18.04 21.39 8.80
N ILE A 146 16.93 20.62 8.70
CA ILE A 146 16.87 19.23 9.17
C ILE A 146 16.70 18.27 7.96
N GLY A 147 17.56 18.42 6.98
CA GLY A 147 17.51 17.65 5.75
C GLY A 147 16.89 18.41 4.59
N THR A 148 17.25 18.04 3.38
CA THR A 148 16.90 18.81 2.16
C THR A 148 15.90 18.11 1.26
N GLN A 149 15.50 16.88 1.57
CA GLN A 149 14.62 16.06 0.72
C GLN A 149 13.23 16.68 0.57
N ASP A 150 12.70 17.25 1.64
CA ASP A 150 11.39 17.91 1.63
C ASP A 150 11.39 19.10 0.65
N GLU A 151 12.45 19.93 0.68
CA GLU A 151 12.61 21.08 -0.20
C GLU A 151 12.96 20.69 -1.64
N LYS A 152 13.88 19.72 -1.83
CA LYS A 152 14.44 19.40 -3.16
C LYS A 152 13.64 18.36 -3.93
N ILE A 153 12.85 17.54 -3.24
CA ILE A 153 12.10 16.43 -3.84
C ILE A 153 10.59 16.63 -3.64
N ILE A 154 10.13 16.73 -2.38
CA ILE A 154 8.70 16.65 -2.07
C ILE A 154 7.97 17.90 -2.54
N LYS A 155 8.39 19.10 -2.14
CA LYS A 155 7.76 20.37 -2.55
C LYS A 155 7.68 20.52 -4.08
N PRO A 156 8.77 20.32 -4.85
CA PRO A 156 8.71 20.44 -6.31
C PRO A 156 7.73 19.49 -6.98
N VAL A 157 7.55 18.26 -6.44
CA VAL A 157 6.58 17.29 -6.97
C VAL A 157 5.14 17.76 -6.67
N ILE A 158 4.87 18.25 -5.47
CA ILE A 158 3.56 18.82 -5.10
C ILE A 158 3.22 19.99 -6.02
N GLU A 159 4.14 20.93 -6.22
CA GLU A 159 3.93 22.09 -7.09
C GLU A 159 3.66 21.68 -8.54
N MET A 160 4.41 20.71 -9.05
CA MET A 160 4.21 20.16 -10.39
C MET A 160 2.82 19.55 -10.56
N LEU A 161 2.40 18.69 -9.63
CA LEU A 161 1.09 18.03 -9.67
C LEU A 161 -0.07 19.02 -9.55
N ASN A 162 0.08 20.08 -8.75
CA ASN A 162 -0.93 21.13 -8.63
C ASN A 162 -1.06 21.96 -9.92
N LYS A 163 0.02 22.17 -10.66
CA LYS A 163 -0.04 22.78 -12.01
C LYS A 163 -0.77 21.88 -13.02
N GLU A 164 -0.80 20.59 -12.78
CA GLU A 164 -1.57 19.58 -13.54
C GLU A 164 -3.02 19.43 -13.04
N ASN A 165 -3.55 20.41 -12.28
CA ASN A 165 -4.90 20.44 -11.70
C ASN A 165 -5.21 19.34 -10.67
N ASN A 166 -4.21 18.81 -9.98
CA ASN A 166 -4.42 17.92 -8.84
C ASN A 166 -4.52 18.73 -7.53
N SER A 167 -5.08 18.13 -6.50
CA SER A 167 -5.23 18.76 -5.17
C SER A 167 -4.31 18.05 -4.16
N VAL A 168 -3.03 18.41 -4.20
CA VAL A 168 -1.95 17.83 -3.38
C VAL A 168 -1.38 18.89 -2.45
N PHE A 169 -1.29 18.59 -1.17
CA PHE A 169 -0.94 19.55 -0.12
C PHE A 169 0.22 19.04 0.75
N GLY A 170 1.07 19.92 1.23
CA GLY A 170 2.20 19.58 2.09
C GLY A 170 3.53 20.16 1.57
N PRO A 171 4.68 19.62 2.00
CA PRO A 171 4.81 18.56 3.00
C PRO A 171 4.39 19.01 4.40
N PHE A 172 3.70 18.14 5.13
CA PHE A 172 3.29 18.39 6.51
C PHE A 172 4.21 17.66 7.49
N SER A 173 4.42 18.23 8.66
CA SER A 173 5.13 17.58 9.75
C SER A 173 4.35 16.36 10.24
N ALA A 174 4.97 15.16 10.18
CA ALA A 174 4.25 13.91 10.43
C ALA A 174 3.80 13.77 11.89
N ASP A 175 4.60 14.24 12.84
CA ASP A 175 4.33 14.18 14.28
C ASP A 175 3.08 14.95 14.72
N SER A 176 2.75 16.03 14.02
CA SER A 176 1.63 16.91 14.35
C SER A 176 0.45 16.82 13.38
N PHE A 177 0.56 16.03 12.32
CA PHE A 177 -0.45 16.00 11.28
C PHE A 177 -1.75 15.29 11.70
N PHE A 178 -1.66 14.17 12.42
CA PHE A 178 -2.79 13.28 12.71
C PHE A 178 -3.72 13.81 13.83
N VAL A 179 -4.13 15.05 13.69
CA VAL A 179 -5.14 15.67 14.53
C VAL A 179 -6.46 15.81 13.76
N LYS A 180 -7.58 15.68 14.43
CA LYS A 180 -8.94 15.71 13.83
C LYS A 180 -9.16 16.91 12.90
N SER A 181 -8.65 18.08 13.28
CA SER A 181 -8.77 19.31 12.47
C SER A 181 -8.05 19.24 11.13
N ASN A 182 -7.01 18.46 11.00
CA ASN A 182 -6.31 18.22 9.74
C ASN A 182 -6.96 17.07 8.95
N LEU A 183 -7.28 15.96 9.61
CA LEU A 183 -7.87 14.79 8.95
C LEU A 183 -9.18 15.13 8.23
N ASN A 184 -9.97 16.04 8.75
CA ASN A 184 -11.22 16.48 8.11
C ASN A 184 -11.04 17.32 6.84
N LYS A 185 -9.82 17.75 6.53
CA LYS A 185 -9.54 18.60 5.34
C LYS A 185 -9.11 17.79 4.13
N TYR A 186 -8.68 16.56 4.33
CA TYR A 186 -8.07 15.72 3.30
C TYR A 186 -8.78 14.37 3.22
N ASP A 187 -8.84 13.83 2.01
CA ASP A 187 -9.49 12.52 1.75
C ASP A 187 -8.54 11.36 2.04
N THR A 188 -7.24 11.63 1.92
CA THR A 188 -6.19 10.64 2.16
C THR A 188 -4.85 11.30 2.46
N VAL A 189 -3.96 10.54 3.08
CA VAL A 189 -2.60 10.97 3.47
C VAL A 189 -1.58 10.05 2.81
N LEU A 190 -0.50 10.58 2.29
CA LEU A 190 0.67 9.80 1.86
C LEU A 190 1.78 9.95 2.89
N ALA A 191 2.11 8.87 3.56
CA ALA A 191 3.28 8.76 4.43
C ALA A 191 4.52 8.34 3.63
N MET A 192 5.69 8.83 4.03
CA MET A 192 6.94 8.54 3.33
C MET A 192 7.43 7.11 3.60
N TYR A 193 7.15 6.56 4.77
CA TYR A 193 7.50 5.20 5.15
C TYR A 193 6.48 4.64 6.16
N HIS A 194 6.54 3.32 6.37
CA HIS A 194 5.54 2.54 7.09
C HIS A 194 5.19 3.10 8.48
N ASP A 195 6.17 3.45 9.29
CA ASP A 195 5.95 3.82 10.69
C ASP A 195 5.51 5.29 10.90
N GLN A 196 5.33 6.04 9.82
CA GLN A 196 4.70 7.38 9.86
C GLN A 196 3.17 7.31 9.80
N GLY A 197 2.62 6.20 9.30
CA GLY A 197 1.21 6.07 8.99
C GLY A 197 0.34 5.36 10.02
#